data_a06c271c1a48bb6d222a03f78d25652e
#
_entry.id   a06c271c1a48bb6d222a03f78d25652e
#
_cell.length_a   1.000
_cell.length_b   1.000
_cell.length_c   1.000
_cell.angle_alpha   90.00
_cell.angle_beta   90.00
_cell.angle_gamma   90.00
#
_symmetry.space_group_name_H-M   'P 1'
#
loop_
_entity.id
_entity.type
_entity.pdbx_description
1 polymer ?
#
loop_
_entity_poly.entity_id
_entity_poly.type
_entity_poly.pdbx_seq_one_letter_code
_entity_poly.pdbx_strand_id
1 'polypeptide(L)'
;MNHMSVLFHQQLVHILIENFNMARKDIYSITKNIAIHCPTLLDSDRVRSIFDRYGLKWRDGDSYSTRSYWNKYNVDTCYCPIEGTFGRIEYFKKEKYKIITTEEFLKITEEL
;
A
#
# COMPACT_ATOMS: atom_id res chain seq x y z
N MET A 1 -2.18 31.53 -25.72
CA MET A 1 -3.03 30.83 -24.74
C MET A 1 -3.96 31.83 -24.07
N ASN A 2 -5.22 31.56 -23.98
CA ASN A 2 -6.15 32.46 -23.33
C ASN A 2 -6.26 32.15 -21.83
N HIS A 3 -6.89 33.08 -21.10
CA HIS A 3 -7.07 32.98 -19.64
C HIS A 3 -7.87 31.72 -19.21
N MET A 4 -8.86 31.31 -19.99
CA MET A 4 -9.69 30.13 -19.69
C MET A 4 -8.91 28.83 -19.71
N SER A 5 -7.95 28.69 -20.64
CA SER A 5 -7.11 27.48 -20.71
C SER A 5 -6.23 27.32 -19.47
N VAL A 6 -5.68 28.41 -18.94
CA VAL A 6 -4.87 28.40 -17.72
C VAL A 6 -5.73 27.99 -16.51
N LEU A 7 -6.92 28.55 -16.36
CA LEU A 7 -7.83 28.21 -15.27
C LEU A 7 -8.28 26.76 -15.33
N PHE A 8 -8.60 26.26 -16.51
CA PHE A 8 -9.01 24.87 -16.69
C PHE A 8 -7.90 23.91 -16.27
N HIS A 9 -6.66 24.20 -16.66
CA HIS A 9 -5.49 23.39 -16.29
C HIS A 9 -5.29 23.36 -14.76
N GLN A 10 -5.41 24.50 -14.08
CA GLN A 10 -5.28 24.58 -12.64
C GLN A 10 -6.36 23.77 -11.91
N GLN A 11 -7.61 23.83 -12.39
CA GLN A 11 -8.71 23.05 -11.83
C GLN A 11 -8.48 21.55 -12.00
N LEU A 12 -7.99 21.12 -13.15
CA LEU A 12 -7.70 19.71 -13.42
C LEU A 12 -6.63 19.18 -12.48
N VAL A 13 -5.54 19.92 -12.30
CA VAL A 13 -4.46 19.54 -11.36
C VAL A 13 -5.00 19.43 -9.94
N HIS A 14 -5.84 20.37 -9.50
CA HIS A 14 -6.45 20.36 -8.18
C HIS A 14 -7.33 19.11 -7.96
N ILE A 15 -8.15 18.76 -8.93
CA ILE A 15 -8.99 17.56 -8.88
C ILE A 15 -8.13 16.30 -8.78
N LEU A 16 -7.05 16.21 -9.55
CA LEU A 16 -6.14 15.05 -9.51
C LEU A 16 -5.49 14.90 -8.14
N ILE A 17 -5.07 16.01 -7.52
CA ILE A 17 -4.49 16.00 -6.17
C ILE A 17 -5.52 15.55 -5.14
N GLU A 18 -6.75 16.06 -5.20
CA GLU A 18 -7.82 15.65 -4.29
C GLU A 18 -8.15 14.17 -4.43
N ASN A 19 -8.24 13.66 -5.65
CA ASN A 19 -8.51 12.25 -5.90
C ASN A 19 -7.39 11.37 -5.35
N PHE A 20 -6.14 11.78 -5.51
CA PHE A 20 -5.00 11.06 -4.94
C PHE A 20 -5.07 11.04 -3.40
N ASN A 21 -5.37 12.16 -2.76
CA ASN A 21 -5.48 12.25 -1.32
C ASN A 21 -6.63 11.39 -0.78
N MET A 22 -7.77 11.35 -1.49
CA MET A 22 -8.88 10.49 -1.14
C MET A 22 -8.50 9.01 -1.25
N ALA A 23 -7.80 8.62 -2.31
CA ALA A 23 -7.33 7.25 -2.47
C ALA A 23 -6.37 6.83 -1.36
N ARG A 24 -5.49 7.74 -0.90
CA ARG A 24 -4.62 7.48 0.24
C ARG A 24 -5.41 7.25 1.52
N LYS A 25 -6.42 8.07 1.78
CA LYS A 25 -7.29 7.89 2.96
C LYS A 25 -8.03 6.57 2.90
N ASP A 26 -8.50 6.18 1.72
CA ASP A 26 -9.18 4.93 1.51
C ASP A 26 -8.25 3.74 1.77
N ILE A 27 -7.01 3.78 1.30
CA ILE A 27 -6.06 2.69 1.56
C ILE A 27 -5.74 2.57 3.05
N TYR A 28 -5.60 3.68 3.77
CA TYR A 28 -5.43 3.65 5.22
C TYR A 28 -6.62 3.02 5.92
N SER A 29 -7.83 3.41 5.54
CA SER A 29 -9.06 2.86 6.14
C SER A 29 -9.20 1.37 5.86
N ILE A 30 -8.98 0.94 4.61
CA ILE A 30 -9.14 -0.45 4.19
C ILE A 30 -8.09 -1.35 4.84
N THR A 31 -6.86 -0.87 5.03
CA THR A 31 -5.75 -1.70 5.52
C THR A 31 -5.53 -1.61 7.03
N LYS A 32 -6.41 -0.92 7.75
CA LYS A 32 -6.33 -0.86 9.21
C LYS A 32 -6.46 -2.27 9.80
N ASN A 33 -5.48 -2.67 10.62
CA ASN A 33 -5.42 -3.98 11.26
C ASN A 33 -5.41 -5.16 10.26
N ILE A 34 -4.90 -4.91 9.06
CA ILE A 34 -4.75 -5.93 8.02
C ILE A 34 -3.26 -6.23 7.84
N ALA A 35 -2.95 -7.51 7.68
CA ALA A 35 -1.65 -7.98 7.23
C ALA A 35 -1.83 -8.69 5.90
N ILE A 36 -0.94 -8.41 4.94
CA ILE A 36 -1.03 -8.94 3.59
C ILE A 36 0.00 -10.06 3.44
N HIS A 37 -0.49 -11.26 3.18
CA HIS A 37 0.35 -12.44 3.00
C HIS A 37 0.97 -12.45 1.61
N CYS A 38 2.29 -12.50 1.56
CA CYS A 38 3.09 -12.52 0.33
C CYS A 38 3.95 -13.77 0.30
N PRO A 39 3.43 -14.92 -0.18
CA PRO A 39 4.16 -16.19 -0.15
C PRO A 39 5.31 -16.28 -1.15
N THR A 40 5.43 -15.33 -2.10
CA THR A 40 6.54 -15.29 -3.04
C THR A 40 7.18 -13.91 -3.05
N LEU A 41 8.43 -13.84 -3.53
CA LEU A 41 9.10 -12.55 -3.69
C LEU A 41 8.38 -11.66 -4.71
N LEU A 42 7.82 -12.24 -5.76
CA LEU A 42 7.03 -11.50 -6.74
C LEU A 42 5.81 -10.85 -6.09
N ASP A 43 5.09 -11.58 -5.24
CA ASP A 43 3.96 -11.04 -4.49
C ASP A 43 4.40 -9.88 -3.60
N SER A 44 5.53 -10.04 -2.91
CA SER A 44 6.13 -8.99 -2.10
C SER A 44 6.42 -7.73 -2.92
N ASP A 45 7.05 -7.89 -4.09
CA ASP A 45 7.39 -6.77 -4.95
C ASP A 45 6.14 -6.03 -5.45
N ARG A 46 5.12 -6.77 -5.84
CA ARG A 46 3.84 -6.21 -6.32
C ARG A 46 3.14 -5.41 -5.23
N VAL A 47 3.04 -5.97 -4.04
CA VAL A 47 2.38 -5.34 -2.90
C VAL A 47 3.15 -4.09 -2.45
N ARG A 48 4.47 -4.18 -2.33
CA ARG A 48 5.30 -3.04 -1.91
C ARG A 48 5.28 -1.90 -2.95
N SER A 49 5.17 -2.22 -4.22
CA SER A 49 5.02 -1.22 -5.29
C SER A 49 3.74 -0.42 -5.11
N ILE A 50 2.65 -1.06 -4.71
CA ILE A 50 1.39 -0.39 -4.42
C ILE A 50 1.51 0.50 -3.18
N PHE A 51 2.17 0.02 -2.12
CA PHE A 51 2.42 0.84 -0.93
C PHE A 51 3.16 2.14 -1.30
N ASP A 52 4.20 2.04 -2.12
CA ASP A 52 4.95 3.22 -2.58
C ASP A 52 4.07 4.17 -3.38
N ARG A 53 3.20 3.63 -4.23
CA ARG A 53 2.28 4.45 -5.04
C ARG A 53 1.39 5.32 -4.17
N TYR A 54 0.98 4.82 -3.01
CA TYR A 54 0.13 5.57 -2.07
C TYR A 54 0.93 6.30 -1.01
N GLY A 55 2.25 6.33 -1.12
CA GLY A 55 3.10 7.07 -0.19
C GLY A 55 3.25 6.45 1.18
N LEU A 56 2.89 5.18 1.32
CA LEU A 56 3.14 4.43 2.54
C LEU A 56 4.63 4.12 2.68
N LYS A 57 5.12 4.02 3.90
CA LYS A 57 6.55 3.87 4.14
C LYS A 57 6.83 2.81 5.19
N TRP A 58 8.03 2.25 5.15
CA TRP A 58 8.54 1.48 6.27
C TRP A 58 8.52 2.34 7.53
N ARG A 59 8.50 1.69 8.68
CA ARG A 59 8.42 2.38 9.97
C ARG A 59 9.53 3.40 10.18
N ASP A 60 10.71 3.17 9.60
CA ASP A 60 11.84 4.10 9.67
C ASP A 60 11.75 5.27 8.69
N GLY A 61 10.71 5.33 7.87
CA GLY A 61 10.48 6.41 6.91
C GLY A 61 11.00 6.14 5.51
N ASP A 62 11.70 5.03 5.28
CA ASP A 62 12.17 4.67 3.95
C ASP A 62 11.02 4.15 3.07
N SER A 63 11.13 4.33 1.76
CA SER A 63 10.15 3.77 0.85
C SER A 63 10.18 2.24 0.86
N TYR A 64 9.05 1.63 0.56
CA TYR A 64 8.95 0.17 0.54
C TYR A 64 9.80 -0.49 -0.54
N SER A 65 10.21 0.25 -1.57
CA SER A 65 11.09 -0.25 -2.63
C SER A 65 12.54 -0.45 -2.19
N THR A 66 12.95 0.14 -1.05
CA THR A 66 14.36 0.07 -0.61
C THR A 66 14.78 -1.32 -0.16
N ARG A 67 13.85 -2.11 0.39
CA ARG A 67 14.13 -3.48 0.84
C ARG A 67 12.84 -4.26 1.01
N SER A 68 12.90 -5.58 0.83
CA SER A 68 11.71 -6.43 0.91
C SER A 68 11.56 -7.13 2.26
N TYR A 69 12.66 -7.44 2.92
CA TYR A 69 12.69 -8.35 4.09
C TYR A 69 12.10 -9.74 3.82
N TRP A 70 11.74 -10.04 2.57
CA TRP A 70 11.08 -11.30 2.24
C TRP A 70 11.94 -12.52 2.55
N ASN A 71 13.27 -12.41 2.38
CA ASN A 71 14.19 -13.51 2.62
C ASN A 71 14.24 -13.94 4.10
N LYS A 72 13.72 -13.14 5.01
CA LYS A 72 13.72 -13.49 6.43
C LYS A 72 12.69 -14.56 6.77
N TYR A 73 11.50 -14.51 6.17
CA TYR A 73 10.41 -15.44 6.48
C TYR A 73 9.86 -16.19 5.27
N ASN A 74 10.30 -15.87 4.06
CA ASN A 74 9.92 -16.55 2.83
C ASN A 74 8.40 -16.70 2.68
N VAL A 75 7.90 -17.93 2.54
CA VAL A 75 6.49 -18.22 2.31
C VAL A 75 5.56 -17.70 3.41
N ASP A 76 6.09 -17.47 4.61
CA ASP A 76 5.30 -16.99 5.75
C ASP A 76 5.26 -15.46 5.88
N THR A 77 5.85 -14.72 4.94
CA THR A 77 5.97 -13.27 5.02
C THR A 77 4.62 -12.57 4.90
N CYS A 78 4.34 -11.68 5.85
CA CYS A 78 3.21 -10.75 5.80
C CYS A 78 3.72 -9.33 6.00
N TYR A 79 3.05 -8.36 5.36
CA TYR A 79 3.32 -6.94 5.55
C TYR A 79 2.11 -6.25 6.16
N CYS A 80 2.38 -5.38 7.14
CA CYS A 80 1.37 -4.49 7.73
C CYS A 80 1.64 -3.08 7.22
N PRO A 81 0.91 -2.62 6.18
CA PRO A 81 1.29 -1.40 5.45
C PRO A 81 1.22 -0.12 6.27
N ILE A 82 0.22 0.00 7.14
CA ILE A 82 0.04 1.21 7.95
C ILE A 82 1.15 1.33 8.99
N GLU A 83 1.50 0.23 9.63
CA GLU A 83 2.54 0.24 10.67
C GLU A 83 3.95 0.28 10.08
N GLY A 84 4.09 -0.06 8.78
CA GLY A 84 5.39 -0.13 8.15
C GLY A 84 6.24 -1.29 8.65
N THR A 85 5.59 -2.41 8.99
CA THR A 85 6.24 -3.58 9.58
C THR A 85 6.00 -4.84 8.75
N PHE A 86 6.76 -5.87 9.05
CA PHE A 86 6.61 -7.19 8.45
C PHE A 86 6.78 -8.26 9.53
N GLY A 87 6.33 -9.47 9.24
CA GLY A 87 6.45 -10.57 10.17
C GLY A 87 5.93 -11.87 9.59
N ARG A 88 5.92 -12.91 10.42
CA ARG A 88 5.35 -14.20 10.06
C ARG A 88 3.84 -14.17 10.15
N ILE A 89 3.19 -14.92 9.29
CA ILE A 89 1.73 -15.01 9.28
C ILE A 89 1.16 -15.43 10.65
N GLU A 90 1.81 -16.35 11.36
CA GLU A 90 1.36 -16.80 12.68
C GLU A 90 1.35 -15.67 13.69
N TYR A 91 2.32 -14.77 13.64
CA TYR A 91 2.36 -13.61 14.52
C TYR A 91 1.12 -12.74 14.34
N PHE A 92 0.80 -12.42 13.09
CA PHE A 92 -0.35 -11.56 12.80
C PHE A 92 -1.68 -12.23 13.14
N LYS A 93 -1.79 -13.55 12.94
CA LYS A 93 -2.96 -14.32 13.37
C LYS A 93 -3.13 -14.26 14.89
N LYS A 94 -2.05 -14.48 15.63
CA LYS A 94 -2.05 -14.43 17.09
C LYS A 94 -2.46 -13.05 17.60
N GLU A 95 -2.00 -11.99 16.96
CA GLU A 95 -2.33 -10.61 17.32
C GLU A 95 -3.67 -10.14 16.73
N LYS A 96 -4.45 -11.07 16.18
CA LYS A 96 -5.81 -10.83 15.67
C LYS A 96 -5.90 -9.85 14.51
N TYR A 97 -4.84 -9.76 13.71
CA TYR A 97 -4.92 -9.04 12.43
C TYR A 97 -5.75 -9.86 11.46
N LYS A 98 -6.49 -9.15 10.61
CA LYS A 98 -7.11 -9.80 9.46
C LYS A 98 -6.05 -10.07 8.41
N ILE A 99 -5.86 -11.34 8.05
CA ILE A 99 -4.91 -11.73 7.01
C ILE A 99 -5.64 -11.75 5.68
N ILE A 100 -5.12 -11.03 4.69
CA ILE A 100 -5.61 -11.11 3.32
C ILE A 100 -4.49 -11.58 2.40
N THR A 101 -4.88 -12.14 1.26
CA THR A 101 -3.92 -12.58 0.26
C THR A 101 -3.42 -11.40 -0.58
N THR A 102 -2.30 -11.60 -1.26
CA THR A 102 -1.81 -10.65 -2.26
C THR A 102 -2.89 -10.34 -3.30
N GLU A 103 -3.56 -11.38 -3.82
CA GLU A 103 -4.60 -11.20 -4.85
C GLU A 103 -5.79 -10.39 -4.34
N GLU A 104 -6.23 -10.64 -3.11
CA GLU A 104 -7.29 -9.85 -2.50
C GLU A 104 -6.90 -8.37 -2.37
N PHE A 105 -5.65 -8.10 -1.94
CA PHE A 105 -5.15 -6.75 -1.83
C PHE A 105 -5.08 -6.04 -3.19
N LEU A 106 -4.56 -6.73 -4.20
CA LEU A 106 -4.48 -6.18 -5.56
C LEU A 106 -5.87 -5.82 -6.10
N LYS A 107 -6.84 -6.70 -5.86
CA LYS A 107 -8.22 -6.47 -6.29
C LYS A 107 -8.85 -5.26 -5.60
N ILE A 108 -8.66 -5.14 -4.29
CA ILE A 108 -9.16 -4.01 -3.51
C ILE A 108 -8.59 -2.70 -4.05
N THR A 109 -7.29 -2.67 -4.33
CA THR A 109 -6.61 -1.45 -4.79
C THR A 109 -6.96 -1.07 -6.22
N GLU A 110 -7.37 -2.02 -7.06
CA GLU A 110 -7.87 -1.72 -8.42
C GLU A 110 -9.16 -0.88 -8.38
N GLU A 111 -9.92 -0.98 -7.33
CA GLU A 111 -11.21 -0.28 -7.18
C GLU A 111 -11.05 1.14 -6.59
N LEU A 112 -9.85 1.50 -6.19
CA LEU A 112 -9.55 2.84 -5.69
C LEU A 112 -9.22 3.78 -6.86
#